data_8d6492947348990a5e31334766cb21a4
#
_entry.id   8d6492947348990a5e31334766cb21a4
#
_cell.length_a   1.000
_cell.length_b   1.000
_cell.length_c   1.000
_cell.angle_alpha   90.00
_cell.angle_beta   90.00
_cell.angle_gamma   90.00
#
_symmetry.space_group_name_H-M   'P 1'
#
loop_
_entity.id
_entity.type
_entity.pdbx_description
1 polymer ?
#
loop_
_entity_poly.entity_id
_entity_poly.type
_entity_poly.pdbx_seq_one_letter_code
_entity_poly.pdbx_strand_id
1 'polypeptide(L)'
;RIPYSSWWPQELPDERDFDAARARLDEVAWKVDCVITHTCSTRMLSPTLYPDPGWERPDVDRLTGFLDELEGRLDYKRWYYGHFHRDGNPDERHTVLYDRIVRLGDKLLPWGAY
;
A
#
# COMPACT_ATOMS: atom_id res chain seq x y z
N ARG A 1 4.17 15.03 4.64
CA ARG A 1 3.64 15.85 3.54
C ARG A 1 3.00 17.12 4.10
N ILE A 2 3.15 18.21 3.41
CA ILE A 2 2.65 19.53 3.84
C ILE A 2 1.47 19.90 2.94
N PRO A 3 0.24 20.05 3.50
CA PRO A 3 -0.92 20.46 2.72
C PRO A 3 -0.67 21.76 1.97
N TYR A 4 -1.14 21.85 0.72
CA TYR A 4 -0.99 23.02 -0.17
C TYR A 4 0.44 23.41 -0.48
N SER A 5 1.44 22.59 -0.07
CA SER A 5 2.85 22.80 -0.40
C SER A 5 3.43 21.60 -1.13
N SER A 6 3.27 20.39 -0.59
CA SER A 6 3.73 19.15 -1.21
C SER A 6 2.60 18.26 -1.72
N TRP A 7 1.37 18.59 -1.35
CA TRP A 7 0.19 17.88 -1.87
C TRP A 7 -1.07 18.73 -1.66
N TRP A 8 -2.13 18.37 -2.34
CA TRP A 8 -3.42 19.05 -2.27
C TRP A 8 -4.48 18.07 -1.79
N PRO A 9 -5.39 18.46 -0.88
CA PRO A 9 -6.45 17.55 -0.41
C PRO A 9 -7.28 16.95 -1.55
N GLN A 10 -7.42 17.67 -2.67
CA GLN A 10 -8.17 17.20 -3.83
C GLN A 10 -7.49 16.02 -4.55
N GLU A 11 -6.22 15.78 -4.30
CA GLU A 11 -5.50 14.63 -4.85
C GLU A 11 -5.90 13.33 -4.19
N LEU A 12 -6.44 13.39 -2.97
CA LEU A 12 -6.90 12.18 -2.28
C LEU A 12 -8.22 11.70 -2.88
N PRO A 13 -8.35 10.39 -3.09
CA PRO A 13 -9.61 9.80 -3.51
C PRO A 13 -10.71 10.09 -2.50
N ASP A 14 -11.95 10.14 -2.94
CA ASP A 14 -13.10 10.32 -2.08
C ASP A 14 -14.00 9.07 -2.10
N GLU A 15 -15.14 9.13 -1.40
CA GLU A 15 -16.05 7.98 -1.31
C GLU A 15 -16.58 7.51 -2.67
N ARG A 16 -16.73 8.41 -3.64
CA ARG A 16 -17.15 8.00 -4.99
C ARG A 16 -16.08 7.17 -5.67
N ASP A 17 -14.82 7.54 -5.49
CA ASP A 17 -13.69 6.76 -6.01
C ASP A 17 -13.62 5.40 -5.33
N PHE A 18 -13.83 5.36 -4.01
CA PHE A 18 -13.83 4.11 -3.26
C PHE A 18 -15.00 3.21 -3.67
N ASP A 19 -16.19 3.78 -3.87
CA ASP A 19 -17.35 3.02 -4.32
C ASP A 19 -17.13 2.47 -5.73
N ALA A 20 -16.50 3.23 -6.62
CA ALA A 20 -16.15 2.76 -7.95
C ALA A 20 -15.15 1.60 -7.88
N ALA A 21 -14.17 1.69 -6.99
CA ALA A 21 -13.22 0.59 -6.77
C ALA A 21 -13.91 -0.65 -6.23
N ARG A 22 -14.80 -0.49 -5.25
CA ARG A 22 -15.57 -1.62 -4.71
C ARG A 22 -16.42 -2.29 -5.78
N ALA A 23 -17.04 -1.51 -6.66
CA ALA A 23 -17.85 -2.05 -7.75
C ALA A 23 -17.00 -2.88 -8.71
N ARG A 24 -15.78 -2.43 -9.02
CA ARG A 24 -14.85 -3.20 -9.85
C ARG A 24 -14.43 -4.50 -9.17
N LEU A 25 -14.18 -4.44 -7.86
CA LEU A 25 -13.80 -5.64 -7.11
C LEU A 25 -14.96 -6.63 -7.02
N ASP A 26 -16.21 -6.15 -6.94
CA ASP A 26 -17.37 -7.02 -7.00
C ASP A 26 -17.40 -7.84 -8.30
N GLU A 27 -16.96 -7.27 -9.41
CA GLU A 27 -16.92 -7.96 -10.72
C GLU A 27 -15.98 -9.17 -10.71
N VAL A 28 -14.97 -9.18 -9.86
CA VAL A 28 -14.00 -10.29 -9.74
C VAL A 28 -14.16 -11.04 -8.42
N ALA A 29 -15.29 -10.87 -7.73
CA ALA A 29 -15.60 -11.52 -6.47
C ALA A 29 -14.53 -11.26 -5.38
N TRP A 30 -13.90 -10.07 -5.42
CA TRP A 30 -12.85 -9.66 -4.48
C TRP A 30 -11.65 -10.59 -4.47
N LYS A 31 -11.35 -11.21 -5.61
CA LYS A 31 -10.19 -12.09 -5.79
C LYS A 31 -9.25 -11.52 -6.84
N VAL A 32 -8.00 -11.30 -6.47
CA VAL A 32 -6.95 -10.83 -7.38
C VAL A 32 -5.65 -11.53 -7.02
N ASP A 33 -4.75 -11.66 -7.98
CA ASP A 33 -3.43 -12.25 -7.69
C ASP A 33 -2.51 -11.23 -7.03
N CYS A 34 -2.43 -10.04 -7.60
CA CYS A 34 -1.54 -8.98 -7.13
C CYS A 34 -2.28 -7.67 -6.98
N VAL A 35 -1.92 -6.91 -5.97
CA VAL A 35 -2.40 -5.55 -5.74
C VAL A 35 -1.21 -4.61 -5.91
N ILE A 36 -1.42 -3.50 -6.60
CA ILE A 36 -0.39 -2.47 -6.78
C ILE A 36 -1.02 -1.14 -6.41
N THR A 37 -0.46 -0.47 -5.42
CA THR A 37 -0.96 0.82 -4.95
C THR A 37 0.19 1.80 -4.75
N HIS A 38 -0.13 3.10 -4.66
CA HIS A 38 0.88 4.11 -4.40
C HIS A 38 1.48 3.96 -2.99
N THR A 39 0.62 3.72 -2.01
CA THR A 39 1.01 3.59 -0.60
C THR A 39 0.38 2.34 -0.01
N CYS A 40 0.62 2.08 1.27
CA CYS A 40 0.07 0.89 1.94
C CYS A 40 -1.16 1.23 2.78
N SER A 41 -1.79 0.18 3.31
CA SER A 41 -2.86 0.30 4.29
C SER A 41 -2.32 0.89 5.60
N THR A 42 -3.22 1.43 6.43
CA THR A 42 -2.82 1.96 7.74
C THR A 42 -2.10 0.90 8.57
N ARG A 43 -2.59 -0.34 8.55
CA ARG A 43 -1.98 -1.44 9.33
C ARG A 43 -0.55 -1.77 8.89
N MET A 44 -0.18 -1.47 7.65
CA MET A 44 1.14 -1.77 7.13
C MET A 44 2.15 -0.64 7.33
N LEU A 45 1.73 0.51 7.87
CA LEU A 45 2.64 1.64 8.07
C LEU A 45 3.77 1.30 9.05
N SER A 46 3.45 0.75 10.23
CA SER A 46 4.47 0.39 11.21
C SER A 46 5.47 -0.64 10.69
N PRO A 47 5.03 -1.79 10.11
CA PRO A 47 5.99 -2.75 9.55
C PRO A 47 6.85 -2.15 8.45
N THR A 48 6.28 -1.27 7.61
CA THR A 48 7.01 -0.66 6.49
C THR A 48 8.08 0.31 6.99
N LEU A 49 7.79 1.06 8.03
CA LEU A 49 8.67 2.10 8.55
C LEU A 49 9.67 1.59 9.58
N TYR A 50 9.43 0.40 10.14
CA TYR A 50 10.37 -0.21 11.06
C TYR A 50 11.70 -0.53 10.35
N PRO A 51 12.85 -0.35 10.96
CA PRO A 51 13.07 0.12 12.34
C PRO A 51 13.44 1.60 12.41
N ASP A 52 12.91 2.45 11.55
CA ASP A 52 13.29 3.85 11.45
C ASP A 52 12.60 4.71 12.53
N PRO A 53 13.31 5.04 13.64
CA PRO A 53 12.71 5.82 14.72
C PRO A 53 12.53 7.29 14.35
N GLY A 54 13.09 7.74 13.24
CA GLY A 54 12.94 9.11 12.77
C GLY A 54 11.60 9.40 12.13
N TRP A 55 10.82 8.37 11.84
CA TRP A 55 9.51 8.56 11.23
C TRP A 55 8.44 8.65 12.34
N GLU A 56 8.18 9.87 12.77
CA GLU A 56 7.34 10.11 13.94
C GLU A 56 5.85 9.92 13.69
N ARG A 57 5.38 10.18 12.47
CA ARG A 57 3.95 10.19 12.17
C ARG A 57 3.67 9.43 10.88
N PRO A 58 2.91 8.34 10.97
CA PRO A 58 2.44 7.66 9.76
C PRO A 58 1.53 8.57 8.94
N ASP A 59 1.59 8.42 7.61
CA ASP A 59 0.70 9.12 6.67
C ASP A 59 -0.69 8.47 6.68
N VAL A 60 -1.44 8.65 7.75
CA VAL A 60 -2.79 8.11 7.86
C VAL A 60 -3.78 9.09 7.23
N ASP A 61 -4.56 8.63 6.28
CA ASP A 61 -5.60 9.40 5.63
C ASP A 61 -6.76 8.49 5.18
N ARG A 62 -7.72 9.05 4.45
CA ARG A 62 -8.86 8.25 3.98
C ARG A 62 -8.46 7.18 2.97
N LEU A 63 -7.38 7.40 2.22
CA LEU A 63 -6.86 6.38 1.30
C LEU A 63 -6.28 5.20 2.06
N THR A 64 -5.39 5.43 3.04
CA THR A 64 -4.81 4.33 3.82
C THR A 64 -5.88 3.59 4.61
N GLY A 65 -6.93 4.29 5.04
CA GLY A 65 -8.10 3.65 5.68
C GLY A 65 -8.88 2.77 4.72
N PHE A 66 -9.08 3.22 3.47
CA PHE A 66 -9.72 2.38 2.46
C PHE A 66 -8.85 1.15 2.13
N LEU A 67 -7.54 1.33 2.07
CA LEU A 67 -6.63 0.19 1.84
C LEU A 67 -6.70 -0.82 2.98
N ASP A 68 -6.96 -0.39 4.22
CA ASP A 68 -7.24 -1.31 5.32
C ASP A 68 -8.49 -2.15 5.05
N GLU A 69 -9.53 -1.54 4.51
CA GLU A 69 -10.74 -2.29 4.11
C GLU A 69 -10.38 -3.37 3.10
N LEU A 70 -9.57 -3.03 2.10
CA LEU A 70 -9.12 -3.99 1.09
C LEU A 70 -8.29 -5.11 1.71
N GLU A 71 -7.41 -4.79 2.67
CA GLU A 71 -6.62 -5.79 3.39
C GLU A 71 -7.51 -6.85 4.04
N GLY A 72 -8.63 -6.42 4.61
CA GLY A 72 -9.55 -7.32 5.30
C GLY A 72 -10.51 -8.07 4.39
N ARG A 73 -10.72 -7.62 3.16
CA ARG A 73 -11.74 -8.19 2.26
C ARG A 73 -11.18 -8.89 1.03
N LEU A 74 -10.03 -8.44 0.51
CA LEU A 74 -9.46 -9.02 -0.70
C LEU A 74 -8.87 -10.39 -0.43
N ASP A 75 -9.12 -11.30 -1.37
CA ASP A 75 -8.36 -12.55 -1.49
C ASP A 75 -7.24 -12.26 -2.50
N TYR A 76 -6.03 -12.00 -2.01
CA TYR A 76 -4.88 -11.67 -2.85
C TYR A 76 -3.65 -12.45 -2.40
N LYS A 77 -2.67 -12.57 -3.31
CA LYS A 77 -1.42 -13.27 -3.01
C LYS A 77 -0.31 -12.32 -2.60
N ARG A 78 -0.18 -11.20 -3.31
CA ARG A 78 0.90 -10.23 -3.08
C ARG A 78 0.43 -8.82 -3.26
N TRP A 79 1.01 -7.90 -2.50
CA TRP A 79 0.69 -6.48 -2.54
C TRP A 79 1.98 -5.67 -2.67
N TYR A 80 2.07 -4.83 -3.71
CA TYR A 80 3.24 -3.98 -3.99
C TYR A 80 2.85 -2.52 -3.83
N TYR A 81 3.73 -1.74 -3.20
CA TYR A 81 3.49 -0.30 -3.05
C TYR A 81 4.81 0.46 -2.98
N GLY A 82 4.75 1.80 -3.18
CA GLY A 82 5.89 2.69 -3.13
C GLY A 82 5.78 3.71 -2.01
N HIS A 83 6.04 4.96 -2.33
CA HIS A 83 5.88 6.14 -1.48
C HIS A 83 6.98 6.35 -0.42
N PHE A 84 7.49 5.31 0.24
CA PHE A 84 8.37 5.44 1.40
C PHE A 84 9.85 5.53 1.07
N HIS A 85 10.22 5.51 -0.20
CA HIS A 85 11.59 5.60 -0.68
C HIS A 85 12.50 4.53 -0.07
N ARG A 86 12.02 3.31 -0.03
CA ARG A 86 12.79 2.14 0.42
C ARG A 86 12.33 0.89 -0.30
N ASP A 87 13.20 -0.12 -0.31
CA ASP A 87 12.91 -1.42 -0.91
C ASP A 87 12.94 -2.50 0.16
N GLY A 88 11.99 -3.42 0.11
CA GLY A 88 11.98 -4.55 1.03
C GLY A 88 10.63 -5.25 1.11
N ASN A 89 10.57 -6.23 1.99
CA ASN A 89 9.37 -7.02 2.24
C ASN A 89 9.00 -6.91 3.72
N PRO A 90 8.04 -6.02 4.08
CA PRO A 90 7.62 -5.88 5.48
C PRO A 90 7.03 -7.16 6.05
N ASP A 91 6.41 -8.00 5.22
CA ASP A 91 5.91 -9.30 5.62
C ASP A 91 5.88 -10.25 4.42
N GLU A 92 5.24 -11.42 4.58
CA GLU A 92 5.23 -12.48 3.56
C GLU A 92 4.43 -12.12 2.31
N ARG A 93 3.56 -11.12 2.36
CA ARG A 93 2.64 -10.78 1.28
C ARG A 93 2.87 -9.40 0.70
N HIS A 94 3.63 -8.54 1.38
CA HIS A 94 3.82 -7.15 1.01
C HIS A 94 5.25 -6.85 0.60
N THR A 95 5.40 -6.04 -0.45
CA THR A 95 6.68 -5.55 -0.92
C THR A 95 6.59 -4.04 -1.11
N VAL A 96 7.51 -3.31 -0.48
CA VAL A 96 7.68 -1.87 -0.72
C VAL A 96 8.83 -1.69 -1.70
N LEU A 97 8.66 -0.78 -2.66
CA LEU A 97 9.61 -0.57 -3.75
C LEU A 97 10.00 0.90 -3.87
N TYR A 98 11.26 1.12 -4.23
CA TYR A 98 11.79 2.43 -4.57
C TYR A 98 12.69 2.35 -5.80
N ASP A 99 13.84 1.71 -5.69
CA ASP A 99 14.81 1.56 -6.78
C ASP A 99 14.78 0.18 -7.42
N ARG A 100 14.17 -0.80 -6.75
CA ARG A 100 14.15 -2.18 -7.23
C ARG A 100 13.09 -2.40 -8.29
N ILE A 101 13.39 -3.30 -9.20
CA ILE A 101 12.45 -3.83 -10.18
C ILE A 101 12.28 -5.31 -9.85
N VAL A 102 11.04 -5.73 -9.64
CA VAL A 102 10.74 -7.11 -9.31
C VAL A 102 9.71 -7.65 -10.30
N ARG A 103 9.70 -8.97 -10.49
CA ARG A 103 8.69 -9.63 -11.28
C ARG A 103 7.47 -9.88 -10.41
N LEU A 104 6.28 -9.56 -10.92
CA LEU A 104 5.05 -9.80 -10.17
C LEU A 104 4.89 -11.30 -9.87
N GLY A 105 4.53 -11.59 -8.63
CA GLY A 105 4.29 -12.96 -8.20
C GLY A 105 5.52 -13.75 -7.80
N ASP A 106 6.73 -13.18 -7.92
CA ASP A 106 7.93 -13.86 -7.45
C ASP A 106 7.88 -14.06 -5.94
N LYS A 107 8.60 -15.10 -5.47
CA LYS A 107 8.72 -15.35 -4.05
C LYS A 107 9.36 -14.15 -3.35
N LEU A 108 8.77 -13.70 -2.25
CA LEU A 108 9.29 -12.59 -1.49
C LEU A 108 10.57 -12.99 -0.75
N LEU A 109 11.54 -12.06 -0.76
CA LEU A 109 12.79 -12.22 -0.02
C LEU A 109 12.62 -11.66 1.40
N PRO A 110 13.46 -12.09 2.35
CA PRO A 110 13.44 -11.50 3.68
C PRO A 110 13.69 -9.99 3.65
N TRP A 111 13.19 -9.30 4.65
CA TRP A 111 13.42 -7.87 4.82
C TRP A 111 14.91 -7.57 4.82
N GLY A 112 15.32 -6.61 3.98
CA GLY A 112 16.72 -6.24 3.89
C GLY A 112 17.58 -7.12 2.98
N ALA A 113 17.01 -8.11 2.31
CA ALA A 113 17.75 -9.01 1.42
C ALA A 113 17.99 -8.47 0.02
N TYR A 114 17.54 -7.28 -0.28
CA TYR A 114 17.73 -6.63 -1.59
C TYR A 114 19.03 -5.85 -1.66
#